data_9f4a8e2315ed72bdca43903d52d0aa9d
#
_entry.id   9f4a8e2315ed72bdca43903d52d0aa9d
#
_cell.length_a   1.000
_cell.length_b   1.000
_cell.length_c   1.000
_cell.angle_alpha   90.00
_cell.angle_beta   90.00
_cell.angle_gamma   90.00
#
_symmetry.space_group_name_H-M   'P 1'
#
loop_
_entity.id
_entity.type
_entity.pdbx_description
1 polymer ?
#
loop_
_entity_poly.entity_id
_entity_poly.type
_entity_poly.pdbx_seq_one_letter_code
_entity_poly.pdbx_strand_id
1 'polypeptide(L)'
;MRIARDTRRRSVKAGLPAALLVLLLAVFAVGCGGSDDSATGSGTDSSGGGKLDVVGYSTPEAVYTEALEPAFEESSKGSGVSFSNSFGASGDQSRAVAAGQPASIVHFSQAGDMERLVEEGEIVAKDWDQNQYKGIAQNSVVVFVVRKGNPEGLESFDDLQSKDVEIITPNPFSSGSARWNIMAVYGNAIEAGKSPDQALDEVRTVLEKTVAQPGSGRDALSAFTQGQGDVLLSYENEAIKAEEEGEDVEYVVPPATLQIETPIAVTKDAPEPAAQDFLDFIWSDEGQEIWAENGYRPVNPKLVDEKQFPTPKDLFHIADFGGWGKVNDEFFDDETGSVAEIEKELGVSTSG
;
A
#
# COMPACT_ATOMS: atom_id res chain seq x y z
N MET A 1 -63.67 26.41 1.07
CA MET A 1 -64.34 25.84 2.28
C MET A 1 -63.26 25.64 3.34
N ARG A 2 -63.35 26.51 4.38
CA ARG A 2 -62.48 26.52 5.56
C ARG A 2 -62.78 25.27 6.41
N ILE A 3 -61.80 24.68 7.08
CA ILE A 3 -61.84 24.37 8.50
C ILE A 3 -60.41 24.14 8.99
N ALA A 4 -60.10 24.87 10.03
CA ALA A 4 -58.87 24.96 10.79
C ALA A 4 -58.99 24.14 12.12
N ARG A 5 -57.89 24.10 12.85
CA ARG A 5 -57.69 23.73 14.27
C ARG A 5 -57.23 22.29 14.49
N ASP A 6 -56.32 21.95 15.40
CA ASP A 6 -55.93 22.64 16.63
C ASP A 6 -54.60 22.07 17.16
N THR A 7 -53.90 22.94 17.83
CA THR A 7 -52.69 22.80 18.64
C THR A 7 -52.87 21.92 19.88
N ARG A 8 -51.85 21.16 20.29
CA ARG A 8 -51.52 21.01 21.72
C ARG A 8 -50.04 20.72 21.94
N ARG A 9 -49.37 21.71 22.50
CA ARG A 9 -48.15 21.61 23.28
C ARG A 9 -48.40 20.82 24.58
N ARG A 10 -47.48 19.95 24.96
CA ARG A 10 -47.24 19.61 26.38
C ARG A 10 -45.74 19.59 26.68
N SER A 11 -45.29 20.61 27.35
CA SER A 11 -44.06 20.67 28.13
C SER A 11 -44.22 19.94 29.45
N VAL A 12 -43.23 19.13 29.82
CA VAL A 12 -43.03 18.78 31.24
C VAL A 12 -41.57 18.97 31.58
N LYS A 13 -41.38 19.69 32.69
CA LYS A 13 -40.13 20.17 33.25
C LYS A 13 -39.46 19.11 34.16
N ALA A 14 -38.13 19.17 34.17
CA ALA A 14 -37.22 19.21 35.34
C ALA A 14 -37.22 18.09 36.38
N GLY A 15 -36.03 17.66 36.69
CA GLY A 15 -35.69 16.93 37.92
C GLY A 15 -34.26 16.41 37.94
N LEU A 16 -33.28 17.27 38.35
CA LEU A 16 -32.04 16.81 38.97
C LEU A 16 -32.35 16.41 40.41
N PRO A 17 -31.58 15.44 40.97
CA PRO A 17 -30.73 15.88 42.07
C PRO A 17 -29.28 15.36 42.00
N ALA A 18 -28.44 16.23 42.54
CA ALA A 18 -27.03 16.03 42.85
C ALA A 18 -26.82 15.26 44.15
N ALA A 19 -25.57 14.88 44.37
CA ALA A 19 -24.88 14.39 45.56
C ALA A 19 -24.57 12.87 45.51
N LEU A 20 -23.39 12.39 45.79
CA LEU A 20 -22.44 12.69 46.85
C LEU A 20 -21.06 12.13 46.55
N LEU A 21 -20.08 12.91 46.86
CA LEU A 21 -18.63 12.66 46.94
C LEU A 21 -18.32 11.67 48.08
N VAL A 22 -17.51 10.64 47.84
CA VAL A 22 -16.72 10.01 48.92
C VAL A 22 -15.29 9.75 48.44
N LEU A 23 -14.41 10.51 49.03
CA LEU A 23 -12.96 10.43 49.04
C LEU A 23 -12.52 9.33 50.00
N LEU A 24 -11.70 8.37 49.62
CA LEU A 24 -10.96 7.51 50.54
C LEU A 24 -9.51 7.41 50.10
N LEU A 25 -8.67 8.23 50.73
CA LEU A 25 -7.21 8.06 50.79
C LEU A 25 -6.89 6.90 51.74
N ALA A 26 -6.07 5.98 51.32
CA ALA A 26 -5.29 5.11 52.18
C ALA A 26 -3.83 5.11 51.76
N VAL A 27 -3.02 5.81 52.50
CA VAL A 27 -1.56 5.79 52.50
C VAL A 27 -1.14 4.59 53.38
N PHE A 28 -0.26 3.73 52.90
CA PHE A 28 0.65 2.97 53.77
C PHE A 28 2.07 2.93 53.16
N ALA A 29 2.96 3.22 54.08
CA ALA A 29 4.36 3.48 53.89
C ALA A 29 5.23 2.21 54.03
N VAL A 30 6.34 2.24 53.32
CA VAL A 30 7.72 1.87 53.70
C VAL A 30 7.99 0.50 54.35
N GLY A 31 8.79 -0.29 53.67
CA GLY A 31 9.58 -1.38 54.23
C GLY A 31 10.88 -1.55 53.47
N CYS A 32 11.96 -0.93 53.93
CA CYS A 32 13.34 -1.24 53.57
C CYS A 32 13.75 -2.57 54.19
N GLY A 33 14.48 -3.39 53.44
CA GLY A 33 15.22 -4.54 53.96
C GLY A 33 16.09 -5.13 52.90
N GLY A 34 17.38 -4.78 52.91
CA GLY A 34 18.42 -5.37 52.05
C GLY A 34 18.86 -6.75 52.56
N SER A 35 19.32 -7.57 51.64
CA SER A 35 20.39 -8.54 51.84
C SER A 35 20.96 -8.96 50.48
N ASP A 36 22.26 -8.82 50.35
CA ASP A 36 23.07 -9.38 49.30
C ASP A 36 22.96 -10.91 49.25
N ASP A 37 22.80 -11.47 48.05
CA ASP A 37 23.39 -12.76 47.73
C ASP A 37 23.71 -12.84 46.25
N SER A 38 24.96 -12.97 45.96
CA SER A 38 25.56 -13.24 44.68
C SER A 38 25.13 -14.64 44.18
N ALA A 39 24.42 -14.70 43.07
CA ALA A 39 24.25 -15.94 42.33
C ALA A 39 24.67 -15.73 40.86
N THR A 40 25.73 -16.37 40.55
CA THR A 40 26.35 -16.71 39.27
C THR A 40 25.39 -16.85 38.11
N GLY A 41 25.86 -16.29 36.96
CA GLY A 41 25.25 -16.29 35.67
C GLY A 41 24.59 -17.58 35.22
N SER A 42 23.40 -17.38 34.77
CA SER A 42 22.76 -18.24 33.80
C SER A 42 22.53 -17.35 32.59
N GLY A 43 23.16 -17.66 31.49
CA GLY A 43 22.89 -16.99 30.22
C GLY A 43 21.39 -17.14 29.92
N THR A 44 20.69 -16.07 30.05
CA THR A 44 19.39 -15.95 29.38
C THR A 44 19.72 -15.72 27.92
N ASP A 45 19.53 -16.74 27.11
CA ASP A 45 19.17 -16.53 25.72
C ASP A 45 17.99 -15.57 25.76
N SER A 46 18.26 -14.31 25.47
CA SER A 46 17.21 -13.36 25.18
C SER A 46 16.66 -13.78 23.81
N SER A 47 15.67 -14.68 23.83
CA SER A 47 14.75 -14.77 22.71
C SER A 47 14.20 -13.36 22.51
N GLY A 48 14.58 -12.75 21.40
CA GLY A 48 14.30 -11.34 21.09
C GLY A 48 12.82 -11.10 20.78
N GLY A 49 11.94 -11.38 21.72
CA GLY A 49 10.54 -11.03 21.63
C GLY A 49 10.38 -9.52 21.75
N GLY A 50 9.70 -8.91 20.81
CA GLY A 50 9.41 -7.48 20.79
C GLY A 50 8.14 -7.21 19.98
N LYS A 51 7.61 -6.00 20.12
CA LYS A 51 6.51 -5.55 19.26
C LYS A 51 7.09 -4.87 18.02
N LEU A 52 6.70 -5.32 16.85
CA LEU A 52 7.02 -4.68 15.57
C LEU A 52 5.80 -3.92 15.06
N ASP A 53 5.98 -2.62 14.80
CA ASP A 53 4.98 -1.79 14.15
C ASP A 53 5.24 -1.81 12.64
N VAL A 54 4.34 -2.46 11.88
CA VAL A 54 4.42 -2.55 10.41
C VAL A 54 3.55 -1.46 9.81
N VAL A 55 4.15 -0.59 9.01
CA VAL A 55 3.44 0.48 8.29
C VAL A 55 3.61 0.26 6.80
N GLY A 56 2.49 0.06 6.09
CA GLY A 56 2.55 -0.35 4.70
C GLY A 56 1.44 0.21 3.80
N TYR A 57 1.64 0.03 2.51
CA TYR A 57 0.59 0.30 1.54
C TYR A 57 -0.53 -0.75 1.62
N SER A 58 -1.72 -0.43 1.10
CA SER A 58 -2.96 -1.16 1.42
C SER A 58 -3.02 -2.60 0.88
N THR A 59 -2.40 -2.90 -0.27
CA THR A 59 -2.66 -4.16 -0.97
C THR A 59 -2.12 -5.41 -0.27
N PRO A 60 -0.95 -5.41 0.41
CA PRO A 60 -0.41 -6.59 1.07
C PRO A 60 -0.93 -6.84 2.50
N GLU A 61 -1.87 -6.05 3.01
CA GLU A 61 -2.37 -6.17 4.39
C GLU A 61 -2.74 -7.61 4.76
N ALA A 62 -3.55 -8.28 3.92
CA ALA A 62 -3.97 -9.65 4.18
C ALA A 62 -2.80 -10.63 4.19
N VAL A 63 -1.80 -10.46 3.32
CA VAL A 63 -0.63 -11.33 3.28
C VAL A 63 0.22 -11.19 4.54
N TYR A 64 0.38 -9.96 5.05
CA TYR A 64 1.05 -9.75 6.33
C TYR A 64 0.30 -10.41 7.47
N THR A 65 -0.97 -10.11 7.64
CA THR A 65 -1.74 -10.51 8.83
C THR A 65 -2.15 -11.98 8.83
N GLU A 66 -2.33 -12.59 7.65
CA GLU A 66 -2.87 -13.94 7.53
C GLU A 66 -1.78 -15.00 7.21
N ALA A 67 -0.60 -14.56 6.71
CA ALA A 67 0.43 -15.50 6.28
C ALA A 67 1.85 -15.17 6.78
N LEU A 68 2.43 -14.01 6.45
CA LEU A 68 3.83 -13.70 6.77
C LEU A 68 4.09 -13.58 8.27
N GLU A 69 3.26 -12.82 8.98
CA GLU A 69 3.40 -12.61 10.42
C GLU A 69 3.19 -13.89 11.21
N PRO A 70 2.11 -14.69 10.98
CA PRO A 70 1.94 -15.98 11.61
C PRO A 70 3.10 -16.96 11.34
N ALA A 71 3.56 -17.05 10.09
CA ALA A 71 4.68 -17.95 9.74
C ALA A 71 5.99 -17.51 10.43
N PHE A 72 6.24 -16.20 10.50
CA PHE A 72 7.39 -15.70 11.24
C PHE A 72 7.30 -15.98 12.74
N GLU A 73 6.14 -15.73 13.38
CA GLU A 73 5.91 -15.98 14.81
C GLU A 73 6.13 -17.46 15.17
N GLU A 74 5.82 -18.39 14.26
CA GLU A 74 6.08 -19.83 14.42
C GLU A 74 7.55 -20.20 14.23
N SER A 75 8.35 -19.35 13.59
CA SER A 75 9.78 -19.58 13.40
C SER A 75 10.57 -19.42 14.69
N SER A 76 11.78 -19.97 14.73
CA SER A 76 12.68 -19.83 15.89
C SER A 76 13.10 -18.37 16.15
N LYS A 77 13.13 -17.50 15.12
CA LYS A 77 13.50 -16.10 15.23
C LYS A 77 12.33 -15.22 15.62
N GLY A 78 11.11 -15.59 15.22
CA GLY A 78 9.88 -14.87 15.52
C GLY A 78 9.25 -15.20 16.87
N SER A 79 9.79 -16.19 17.60
CA SER A 79 9.23 -16.60 18.88
C SER A 79 9.17 -15.46 19.90
N GLY A 80 7.93 -15.11 20.32
CA GLY A 80 7.67 -14.01 21.25
C GLY A 80 7.63 -12.61 20.61
N VAL A 81 7.74 -12.50 19.30
CA VAL A 81 7.46 -11.29 18.53
C VAL A 81 5.93 -11.12 18.42
N SER A 82 5.47 -9.91 18.37
CA SER A 82 4.07 -9.55 18.08
C SER A 82 4.02 -8.36 17.12
N PHE A 83 2.95 -8.24 16.37
CA PHE A 83 2.80 -7.21 15.34
C PHE A 83 1.70 -6.21 15.67
N SER A 84 1.85 -5.01 15.14
CA SER A 84 0.83 -3.97 15.11
C SER A 84 0.89 -3.29 13.75
N ASN A 85 -0.22 -3.29 13.04
CA ASN A 85 -0.27 -2.97 11.63
C ASN A 85 -0.97 -1.65 11.35
N SER A 86 -0.47 -0.90 10.37
CA SER A 86 -1.11 0.27 9.79
C SER A 86 -0.95 0.21 8.28
N PHE A 87 -2.03 -0.13 7.57
CA PHE A 87 -2.04 -0.21 6.12
C PHE A 87 -2.99 0.83 5.52
N GLY A 88 -2.60 1.43 4.41
CA GLY A 88 -3.39 2.48 3.75
C GLY A 88 -2.78 2.95 2.45
N ALA A 89 -3.14 4.13 1.98
CA ALA A 89 -2.52 4.72 0.81
C ALA A 89 -1.01 4.97 1.06
N SER A 90 -0.15 4.52 0.15
CA SER A 90 1.31 4.50 0.35
C SER A 90 1.89 5.87 0.69
N GLY A 91 1.51 6.90 -0.05
CA GLY A 91 1.97 8.27 0.21
C GLY A 91 1.51 8.80 1.58
N ASP A 92 0.27 8.47 1.99
CA ASP A 92 -0.26 8.88 3.30
C ASP A 92 0.49 8.18 4.44
N GLN A 93 0.75 6.88 4.31
CA GLN A 93 1.51 6.11 5.29
C GLN A 93 2.94 6.63 5.43
N SER A 94 3.61 6.91 4.31
CA SER A 94 4.96 7.49 4.33
C SER A 94 4.97 8.87 5.00
N ARG A 95 4.02 9.76 4.68
CA ARG A 95 3.89 11.07 5.35
C ARG A 95 3.60 10.92 6.84
N ALA A 96 2.76 9.97 7.23
CA ALA A 96 2.46 9.72 8.64
C ALA A 96 3.70 9.27 9.43
N VAL A 97 4.53 8.39 8.85
CA VAL A 97 5.80 7.97 9.46
C VAL A 97 6.78 9.14 9.54
N ALA A 98 6.92 9.94 8.48
CA ALA A 98 7.74 11.16 8.49
C ALA A 98 7.27 12.16 9.57
N ALA A 99 5.95 12.22 9.82
CA ALA A 99 5.37 13.05 10.88
C ALA A 99 5.44 12.44 12.31
N GLY A 100 6.07 11.26 12.46
CA GLY A 100 6.33 10.64 13.76
C GLY A 100 5.41 9.48 14.13
N GLN A 101 4.66 8.88 13.19
CA GLN A 101 3.98 7.61 13.44
C GLN A 101 5.03 6.53 13.71
N PRO A 102 4.93 5.76 14.81
CA PRO A 102 5.85 4.67 15.07
C PRO A 102 5.81 3.63 13.95
N ALA A 103 6.99 3.20 13.51
CA ALA A 103 7.17 2.13 12.55
C ALA A 103 8.48 1.40 12.82
N SER A 104 8.45 0.08 12.79
CA SER A 104 9.63 -0.80 12.82
C SER A 104 9.99 -1.26 11.41
N ILE A 105 8.97 -1.60 10.63
CA ILE A 105 9.06 -1.98 9.23
C ILE A 105 8.20 -1.01 8.42
N VAL A 106 8.74 -0.52 7.33
CA VAL A 106 7.99 0.27 6.34
C VAL A 106 8.01 -0.44 4.99
N HIS A 107 6.83 -0.60 4.37
CA HIS A 107 6.68 -1.26 3.09
C HIS A 107 5.76 -0.42 2.19
N PHE A 108 6.33 0.23 1.19
CA PHE A 108 5.61 1.17 0.35
C PHE A 108 5.41 0.67 -1.08
N SER A 109 4.49 1.30 -1.77
CA SER A 109 4.17 0.99 -3.15
C SER A 109 5.26 1.42 -4.13
N GLN A 110 6.05 2.46 -3.81
CA GLN A 110 7.08 3.01 -4.71
C GLN A 110 8.24 3.64 -3.93
N ALA A 111 9.43 3.69 -4.56
CA ALA A 111 10.68 4.09 -3.88
C ALA A 111 10.68 5.56 -3.39
N GLY A 112 9.97 6.48 -4.05
CA GLY A 112 9.92 7.87 -3.59
C GLY A 112 9.25 8.05 -2.21
N ASP A 113 8.35 7.13 -1.82
CA ASP A 113 7.79 7.11 -0.47
C ASP A 113 8.83 6.62 0.56
N MET A 114 9.78 5.77 0.16
CA MET A 114 10.91 5.37 0.98
C MET A 114 11.98 6.48 1.07
N GLU A 115 12.28 7.12 -0.07
CA GLU A 115 13.23 8.22 -0.17
C GLU A 115 12.84 9.39 0.74
N ARG A 116 11.54 9.70 0.86
CA ARG A 116 11.05 10.68 1.85
C ARG A 116 11.55 10.37 3.26
N LEU A 117 11.50 9.12 3.71
CA LEU A 117 11.93 8.73 5.06
C LEU A 117 13.46 8.75 5.22
N VAL A 118 14.19 8.65 4.13
CA VAL A 118 15.65 8.86 4.11
C VAL A 118 16.00 10.34 4.26
N GLU A 119 15.26 11.22 3.59
CA GLU A 119 15.52 12.66 3.52
C GLU A 119 14.94 13.42 4.72
N GLU A 120 13.69 13.10 5.09
CA GLU A 120 12.99 13.76 6.18
C GLU A 120 13.22 13.02 7.52
N GLY A 121 14.32 13.35 8.20
CA GLY A 121 14.61 12.85 9.55
C GLY A 121 15.49 11.60 9.60
N GLU A 122 15.98 11.11 8.48
CA GLU A 122 16.84 9.91 8.40
C GLU A 122 16.21 8.68 9.10
N ILE A 123 14.89 8.52 8.98
CA ILE A 123 14.12 7.44 9.62
C ILE A 123 14.53 6.08 9.05
N VAL A 124 14.78 6.02 7.74
CA VAL A 124 15.33 4.88 7.03
C VAL A 124 16.80 5.14 6.67
N ALA A 125 17.61 4.12 6.69
CA ALA A 125 19.03 4.23 6.32
C ALA A 125 19.19 4.52 4.81
N LYS A 126 20.24 5.29 4.44
CA LYS A 126 20.50 5.67 3.03
C LYS A 126 20.86 4.50 2.13
N ASP A 127 21.28 3.40 2.72
CA ASP A 127 21.71 2.18 2.05
C ASP A 127 20.66 1.06 2.15
N TRP A 128 19.39 1.42 2.38
CA TRP A 128 18.26 0.49 2.49
C TRP A 128 18.11 -0.43 1.26
N ASP A 129 18.55 0.02 0.10
CA ASP A 129 18.47 -0.67 -1.20
C ASP A 129 19.74 -1.46 -1.58
N GLN A 130 20.74 -1.54 -0.70
CA GLN A 130 22.05 -2.14 -1.03
C GLN A 130 22.10 -3.67 -0.86
N ASN A 131 20.98 -4.34 -0.68
CA ASN A 131 20.93 -5.80 -0.66
C ASN A 131 20.79 -6.39 -2.10
N GLN A 132 20.82 -7.70 -2.21
CA GLN A 132 20.74 -8.41 -3.49
C GLN A 132 19.43 -8.17 -4.26
N TYR A 133 18.37 -7.76 -3.57
CA TYR A 133 17.05 -7.47 -4.13
C TYR A 133 16.75 -5.96 -4.21
N LYS A 134 17.76 -5.12 -3.98
CA LYS A 134 17.65 -3.64 -4.03
C LYS A 134 16.54 -3.09 -3.13
N GLY A 135 16.37 -3.68 -1.95
CA GLY A 135 15.34 -3.29 -1.00
C GLY A 135 13.91 -3.64 -1.44
N ILE A 136 13.71 -4.41 -2.50
CA ILE A 136 12.39 -4.78 -3.00
C ILE A 136 11.88 -6.04 -2.29
N ALA A 137 10.68 -6.01 -1.74
CA ALA A 137 10.06 -7.13 -1.05
C ALA A 137 9.50 -8.17 -2.02
N GLN A 138 8.78 -7.70 -3.03
CA GLN A 138 8.14 -8.50 -4.08
C GLN A 138 7.83 -7.63 -5.29
N ASN A 139 7.48 -8.26 -6.40
CA ASN A 139 7.11 -7.61 -7.64
C ASN A 139 5.64 -7.88 -8.01
N SER A 140 5.13 -7.07 -8.93
CA SER A 140 3.87 -7.27 -9.63
C SER A 140 3.97 -6.66 -11.03
N VAL A 141 2.87 -6.63 -11.78
CA VAL A 141 2.75 -5.87 -13.03
C VAL A 141 1.43 -5.12 -13.05
N VAL A 142 1.36 -4.04 -13.83
CA VAL A 142 0.09 -3.34 -14.04
C VAL A 142 -0.78 -4.16 -14.98
N VAL A 143 -2.03 -4.39 -14.56
CA VAL A 143 -3.04 -5.16 -15.30
C VAL A 143 -4.35 -4.38 -15.43
N PHE A 144 -5.23 -4.87 -16.30
CA PHE A 144 -6.63 -4.45 -16.35
C PHE A 144 -7.47 -5.48 -15.60
N VAL A 145 -8.13 -5.07 -14.53
CA VAL A 145 -9.22 -5.85 -13.93
C VAL A 145 -10.50 -5.48 -14.68
N VAL A 146 -11.15 -6.48 -15.25
CA VAL A 146 -12.30 -6.31 -16.13
C VAL A 146 -13.49 -7.10 -15.57
N ARG A 147 -14.70 -6.77 -16.04
CA ARG A 147 -15.88 -7.59 -15.73
C ARG A 147 -15.71 -8.97 -16.34
N LYS A 148 -16.30 -9.98 -15.70
CA LYS A 148 -16.22 -11.37 -16.15
C LYS A 148 -16.61 -11.54 -17.62
N GLY A 149 -15.77 -12.27 -18.36
CA GLY A 149 -15.92 -12.46 -19.79
C GLY A 149 -15.44 -11.29 -20.63
N ASN A 150 -14.81 -10.29 -20.03
CA ASN A 150 -14.22 -9.11 -20.71
C ASN A 150 -15.16 -8.52 -21.78
N PRO A 151 -16.36 -8.03 -21.40
CA PRO A 151 -17.39 -7.63 -22.36
C PRO A 151 -16.93 -6.51 -23.30
N GLU A 152 -16.03 -5.63 -22.82
CA GLU A 152 -15.46 -4.54 -23.61
C GLU A 152 -14.31 -4.99 -24.51
N GLY A 153 -13.83 -6.24 -24.36
CA GLY A 153 -12.74 -6.81 -25.16
C GLY A 153 -11.44 -6.03 -25.02
N LEU A 154 -11.07 -5.66 -23.79
CA LEU A 154 -9.84 -4.90 -23.51
C LEU A 154 -8.65 -5.86 -23.51
N GLU A 155 -7.65 -5.60 -24.35
CA GLU A 155 -6.46 -6.44 -24.48
C GLU A 155 -5.15 -5.62 -24.34
N SER A 156 -5.21 -4.30 -24.55
CA SER A 156 -4.04 -3.41 -24.57
C SER A 156 -4.39 -2.00 -24.11
N PHE A 157 -3.38 -1.18 -23.82
CA PHE A 157 -3.57 0.25 -23.49
C PHE A 157 -4.19 1.04 -24.65
N ASP A 158 -3.97 0.63 -25.91
CA ASP A 158 -4.63 1.26 -27.08
C ASP A 158 -6.16 1.08 -27.05
N ASP A 159 -6.67 0.02 -26.43
CA ASP A 159 -8.11 -0.17 -26.23
C ASP A 159 -8.68 0.88 -25.27
N LEU A 160 -7.94 1.26 -24.23
CA LEU A 160 -8.36 2.34 -23.33
C LEU A 160 -8.45 3.70 -24.04
N GLN A 161 -7.61 3.90 -25.08
CA GLN A 161 -7.65 5.12 -25.89
C GLN A 161 -8.86 5.14 -26.83
N SER A 162 -9.12 4.02 -27.50
CA SER A 162 -10.04 3.95 -28.64
C SER A 162 -11.47 3.58 -28.27
N LYS A 163 -11.70 2.88 -27.16
CA LYS A 163 -13.03 2.42 -26.70
C LYS A 163 -13.68 3.41 -25.76
N ASP A 164 -15.00 3.44 -25.74
CA ASP A 164 -15.81 4.25 -24.80
C ASP A 164 -16.02 3.41 -23.52
N VAL A 165 -15.09 3.52 -22.58
CA VAL A 165 -15.07 2.77 -21.33
C VAL A 165 -14.87 3.69 -20.14
N GLU A 166 -15.51 3.35 -19.03
CA GLU A 166 -15.34 4.02 -17.73
C GLU A 166 -14.18 3.37 -16.96
N ILE A 167 -13.15 4.16 -16.66
CA ILE A 167 -11.93 3.69 -16.00
C ILE A 167 -11.99 4.00 -14.51
N ILE A 168 -11.42 3.10 -13.69
CA ILE A 168 -11.08 3.35 -12.29
C ILE A 168 -9.56 3.23 -12.13
N THR A 169 -8.98 4.18 -11.43
CA THR A 169 -7.61 4.12 -10.92
C THR A 169 -7.55 4.94 -9.62
N PRO A 170 -6.70 4.60 -8.64
CA PRO A 170 -6.60 5.42 -7.42
C PRO A 170 -6.08 6.84 -7.73
N ASN A 171 -6.19 7.73 -6.73
CA ASN A 171 -5.62 9.07 -6.85
C ASN A 171 -4.09 9.04 -6.74
N PRO A 172 -3.31 9.61 -7.70
CA PRO A 172 -1.85 9.53 -7.71
C PRO A 172 -1.15 10.39 -6.66
N PHE A 173 -1.89 11.26 -5.96
CA PHE A 173 -1.33 12.12 -4.92
C PHE A 173 -1.47 11.53 -3.50
N SER A 174 -2.29 10.49 -3.34
CA SER A 174 -2.35 9.67 -2.12
C SER A 174 -1.77 8.26 -2.33
N SER A 175 -2.03 7.65 -3.49
CA SER A 175 -1.74 6.26 -3.78
C SER A 175 -0.54 6.07 -4.71
N GLY A 176 0.47 5.36 -4.26
CA GLY A 176 1.59 4.94 -5.12
C GLY A 176 1.15 4.00 -6.25
N SER A 177 0.09 3.19 -6.06
CA SER A 177 -0.40 2.30 -7.12
C SER A 177 -0.95 3.07 -8.32
N ALA A 178 -1.56 4.23 -8.10
CA ALA A 178 -2.00 5.07 -9.20
C ALA A 178 -0.83 5.59 -10.05
N ARG A 179 0.31 5.90 -9.42
CA ARG A 179 1.51 6.33 -10.15
C ARG A 179 2.04 5.24 -11.06
N TRP A 180 2.05 3.98 -10.61
CA TRP A 180 2.38 2.83 -11.45
C TRP A 180 1.41 2.70 -12.63
N ASN A 181 0.10 2.82 -12.39
CA ASN A 181 -0.93 2.73 -13.42
C ASN A 181 -0.75 3.81 -14.51
N ILE A 182 -0.53 5.07 -14.09
CA ILE A 182 -0.30 6.20 -15.00
C ILE A 182 1.01 6.00 -15.79
N MET A 183 2.08 5.59 -15.12
CA MET A 183 3.36 5.33 -15.79
C MET A 183 3.29 4.13 -16.73
N ALA A 184 2.40 3.16 -16.49
CA ALA A 184 2.17 2.07 -17.44
C ALA A 184 1.50 2.57 -18.73
N VAL A 185 0.55 3.50 -18.65
CA VAL A 185 -0.04 4.16 -19.82
C VAL A 185 1.02 4.95 -20.58
N TYR A 186 1.76 5.81 -19.87
CA TYR A 186 2.83 6.62 -20.47
C TYR A 186 3.89 5.76 -21.13
N GLY A 187 4.39 4.76 -20.40
CA GLY A 187 5.45 3.86 -20.85
C GLY A 187 5.03 3.03 -22.08
N ASN A 188 3.79 2.52 -22.10
CA ASN A 188 3.28 1.83 -23.30
C ASN A 188 3.31 2.74 -24.54
N ALA A 189 2.96 4.00 -24.41
CA ALA A 189 3.00 4.95 -25.52
C ALA A 189 4.45 5.22 -25.98
N ILE A 190 5.39 5.37 -25.05
CA ILE A 190 6.82 5.55 -25.37
C ILE A 190 7.39 4.31 -26.08
N GLU A 191 7.10 3.09 -25.57
CA GLU A 191 7.52 1.83 -26.19
C GLU A 191 6.92 1.65 -27.60
N ALA A 192 5.71 2.16 -27.84
CA ALA A 192 5.10 2.23 -29.15
C ALA A 192 5.74 3.30 -30.09
N GLY A 193 6.76 4.02 -29.62
CA GLY A 193 7.50 5.03 -30.40
C GLY A 193 6.83 6.41 -30.48
N LYS A 194 5.87 6.70 -29.59
CA LYS A 194 5.25 8.03 -29.50
C LYS A 194 6.19 9.03 -28.80
N SER A 195 6.00 10.31 -29.09
CA SER A 195 6.74 11.37 -28.39
C SER A 195 6.26 11.51 -26.94
N PRO A 196 7.05 12.11 -26.03
CA PRO A 196 6.61 12.40 -24.66
C PRO A 196 5.27 13.17 -24.58
N ASP A 197 5.07 14.16 -25.45
CA ASP A 197 3.82 14.92 -25.50
C ASP A 197 2.64 14.02 -25.90
N GLN A 198 2.82 13.14 -26.89
CA GLN A 198 1.78 12.17 -27.30
C GLN A 198 1.49 11.15 -26.19
N ALA A 199 2.51 10.73 -25.47
CA ALA A 199 2.34 9.84 -24.32
C ALA A 199 1.55 10.51 -23.17
N LEU A 200 1.79 11.79 -22.92
CA LEU A 200 0.99 12.59 -21.98
C LEU A 200 -0.45 12.80 -22.45
N ASP A 201 -0.68 12.96 -23.75
CA ASP A 201 -2.05 13.02 -24.32
C ASP A 201 -2.81 11.69 -24.04
N GLU A 202 -2.14 10.55 -24.07
CA GLU A 202 -2.75 9.27 -23.71
C GLU A 202 -3.06 9.15 -22.22
N VAL A 203 -2.15 9.62 -21.37
CA VAL A 203 -2.41 9.73 -19.91
C VAL A 203 -3.64 10.62 -19.67
N ARG A 204 -3.71 11.79 -20.33
CA ARG A 204 -4.86 12.69 -20.25
C ARG A 204 -6.15 11.96 -20.65
N THR A 205 -6.15 11.24 -21.76
CA THR A 205 -7.33 10.51 -22.24
C THR A 205 -7.81 9.48 -21.21
N VAL A 206 -6.90 8.75 -20.58
CA VAL A 206 -7.22 7.78 -19.51
C VAL A 206 -7.82 8.51 -18.30
N LEU A 207 -7.23 9.63 -17.87
CA LEU A 207 -7.73 10.41 -16.73
C LEU A 207 -9.09 11.06 -17.02
N GLU A 208 -9.34 11.53 -18.24
CA GLU A 208 -10.65 12.04 -18.68
C GLU A 208 -11.76 10.99 -18.65
N LYS A 209 -11.42 9.72 -18.89
CA LYS A 209 -12.33 8.57 -18.81
C LYS A 209 -12.44 7.98 -17.40
N THR A 210 -11.64 8.48 -16.45
CA THR A 210 -11.64 7.98 -15.08
C THR A 210 -12.83 8.53 -14.31
N VAL A 211 -13.77 7.63 -13.96
CA VAL A 211 -15.01 7.98 -13.27
C VAL A 211 -14.88 7.98 -11.74
N ALA A 212 -13.84 7.34 -11.21
CA ALA A 212 -13.54 7.31 -9.77
C ALA A 212 -12.04 7.22 -9.52
N GLN A 213 -11.56 7.98 -8.55
CA GLN A 213 -10.17 7.99 -8.07
C GLN A 213 -10.13 7.81 -6.55
N PRO A 214 -10.38 6.58 -6.03
CA PRO A 214 -10.28 6.30 -4.60
C PRO A 214 -8.88 6.54 -4.03
N GLY A 215 -8.78 6.68 -2.69
CA GLY A 215 -7.53 7.03 -2.02
C GLY A 215 -6.42 5.98 -2.10
N SER A 216 -6.77 4.70 -2.27
CA SER A 216 -5.82 3.58 -2.29
C SER A 216 -6.16 2.54 -3.36
N GLY A 217 -5.20 1.64 -3.64
CA GLY A 217 -5.42 0.52 -4.57
C GLY A 217 -6.55 -0.41 -4.10
N ARG A 218 -6.59 -0.73 -2.81
CA ARG A 218 -7.63 -1.56 -2.21
C ARG A 218 -9.02 -0.91 -2.30
N ASP A 219 -9.12 0.40 -2.06
CA ASP A 219 -10.38 1.12 -2.20
C ASP A 219 -10.84 1.15 -3.67
N ALA A 220 -9.91 1.23 -4.62
CA ALA A 220 -10.22 1.21 -6.04
C ALA A 220 -10.77 -0.17 -6.48
N LEU A 221 -10.16 -1.27 -6.01
CA LEU A 221 -10.69 -2.61 -6.24
C LEU A 221 -12.08 -2.76 -5.62
N SER A 222 -12.28 -2.30 -4.39
CA SER A 222 -13.58 -2.32 -3.72
C SER A 222 -14.65 -1.52 -4.49
N ALA A 223 -14.32 -0.34 -5.01
CA ALA A 223 -15.23 0.44 -5.83
C ALA A 223 -15.61 -0.30 -7.13
N PHE A 224 -14.62 -0.93 -7.77
CA PHE A 224 -14.83 -1.73 -8.96
C PHE A 224 -15.73 -2.94 -8.67
N THR A 225 -15.42 -3.78 -7.70
CA THR A 225 -16.24 -4.98 -7.37
C THR A 225 -17.66 -4.63 -6.94
N GLN A 226 -17.87 -3.42 -6.40
CA GLN A 226 -19.22 -2.87 -6.12
C GLN A 226 -19.96 -2.33 -7.36
N GLY A 227 -19.39 -2.45 -8.54
CA GLY A 227 -20.06 -2.20 -9.81
C GLY A 227 -19.76 -0.83 -10.45
N GLN A 228 -18.77 -0.09 -9.97
CA GLN A 228 -18.33 1.15 -10.64
C GLN A 228 -17.36 0.84 -11.79
N GLY A 229 -17.47 1.58 -12.88
CA GLY A 229 -16.59 1.51 -14.05
C GLY A 229 -16.63 0.18 -14.82
N ASP A 230 -15.99 0.16 -15.96
CA ASP A 230 -15.88 -1.00 -16.86
C ASP A 230 -14.52 -1.70 -16.72
N VAL A 231 -13.48 -0.94 -16.34
CA VAL A 231 -12.12 -1.41 -16.14
C VAL A 231 -11.44 -0.70 -14.98
N LEU A 232 -10.68 -1.47 -14.20
CA LEU A 232 -9.78 -0.95 -13.16
C LEU A 232 -8.34 -1.20 -13.58
N LEU A 233 -7.52 -0.15 -13.58
CA LEU A 233 -6.06 -0.30 -13.63
C LEU A 233 -5.57 -0.66 -12.24
N SER A 234 -4.89 -1.81 -12.10
CA SER A 234 -4.48 -2.34 -10.81
C SER A 234 -3.22 -3.20 -10.90
N TYR A 235 -2.84 -3.77 -9.78
CA TYR A 235 -1.78 -4.76 -9.65
C TYR A 235 -2.32 -6.15 -9.96
N GLU A 236 -1.47 -7.01 -10.56
CA GLU A 236 -1.82 -8.40 -10.84
C GLU A 236 -2.25 -9.18 -9.60
N ASN A 237 -1.55 -9.00 -8.47
CA ASN A 237 -1.91 -9.64 -7.21
C ASN A 237 -3.30 -9.26 -6.68
N GLU A 238 -3.74 -8.02 -6.89
CA GLU A 238 -5.09 -7.58 -6.50
C GLU A 238 -6.17 -8.27 -7.35
N ALA A 239 -5.89 -8.45 -8.64
CA ALA A 239 -6.77 -9.14 -9.56
C ALA A 239 -6.86 -10.64 -9.24
N ILE A 240 -5.72 -11.30 -9.02
CA ILE A 240 -5.66 -12.72 -8.61
C ILE A 240 -6.46 -12.92 -7.30
N LYS A 241 -6.24 -12.06 -6.30
CA LYS A 241 -6.96 -12.13 -5.02
C LYS A 241 -8.46 -11.98 -5.19
N ALA A 242 -8.91 -11.03 -6.01
CA ALA A 242 -10.35 -10.84 -6.28
C ALA A 242 -10.98 -12.06 -6.95
N GLU A 243 -10.30 -12.71 -7.91
CA GLU A 243 -10.76 -13.95 -8.52
C GLU A 243 -10.85 -15.10 -7.51
N GLU A 244 -9.84 -15.24 -6.62
CA GLU A 244 -9.81 -16.26 -5.57
C GLU A 244 -10.92 -16.07 -4.52
N GLU A 245 -11.26 -14.82 -4.20
CA GLU A 245 -12.38 -14.47 -3.33
C GLU A 245 -13.74 -14.67 -3.98
N GLY A 246 -13.77 -14.98 -5.28
CA GLY A 246 -14.97 -15.28 -6.03
C GLY A 246 -15.73 -14.05 -6.52
N GLU A 247 -15.04 -12.91 -6.61
CA GLU A 247 -15.58 -11.71 -7.25
C GLU A 247 -15.85 -11.95 -8.74
N ASP A 248 -16.85 -11.28 -9.29
CA ASP A 248 -17.27 -11.48 -10.69
C ASP A 248 -16.40 -10.65 -11.65
N VAL A 249 -15.12 -10.90 -11.61
CA VAL A 249 -14.07 -10.22 -12.37
C VAL A 249 -13.16 -11.21 -13.10
N GLU A 250 -12.39 -10.70 -14.05
CA GLU A 250 -11.25 -11.34 -14.70
C GLU A 250 -10.17 -10.27 -14.87
N TYR A 251 -8.95 -10.68 -15.20
CA TYR A 251 -7.92 -9.71 -15.50
C TYR A 251 -7.19 -9.99 -16.81
N VAL A 252 -6.64 -8.94 -17.39
CA VAL A 252 -5.85 -8.97 -18.61
C VAL A 252 -4.48 -8.39 -18.28
N VAL A 253 -3.43 -9.15 -18.57
CA VAL A 253 -2.05 -8.65 -18.58
C VAL A 253 -1.79 -8.08 -19.96
N PRO A 254 -1.64 -6.75 -20.11
CA PRO A 254 -1.33 -6.16 -21.41
C PRO A 254 -0.02 -6.70 -21.99
N PRO A 255 0.11 -6.86 -23.33
CA PRO A 255 1.36 -7.33 -23.94
C PRO A 255 2.58 -6.48 -23.60
N ALA A 256 2.39 -5.17 -23.48
CA ALA A 256 3.39 -4.22 -22.97
C ALA A 256 2.87 -3.64 -21.64
N THR A 257 3.63 -3.80 -20.57
CA THR A 257 3.23 -3.29 -19.24
C THR A 257 4.45 -3.00 -18.37
N LEU A 258 4.21 -2.26 -17.28
CA LEU A 258 5.22 -1.83 -16.31
C LEU A 258 5.36 -2.84 -15.17
N GLN A 259 6.62 -3.23 -14.87
CA GLN A 259 6.92 -3.96 -13.66
C GLN A 259 6.79 -3.05 -12.44
N ILE A 260 6.08 -3.55 -11.45
CA ILE A 260 5.91 -2.92 -10.14
C ILE A 260 6.94 -3.52 -9.20
N GLU A 261 7.67 -2.66 -8.49
CA GLU A 261 8.71 -3.02 -7.52
C GLU A 261 8.39 -2.30 -6.21
N THR A 262 8.10 -3.04 -5.13
CA THR A 262 7.65 -2.44 -3.87
C THR A 262 8.75 -2.49 -2.81
N PRO A 263 9.25 -1.32 -2.36
CA PRO A 263 10.36 -1.21 -1.43
C PRO A 263 9.95 -1.48 0.01
N ILE A 264 10.83 -2.16 0.74
CA ILE A 264 10.70 -2.47 2.17
C ILE A 264 11.99 -2.14 2.91
N ALA A 265 11.87 -1.63 4.12
CA ALA A 265 13.02 -1.35 4.98
C ALA A 265 12.68 -1.45 6.47
N VAL A 266 13.71 -1.67 7.28
CA VAL A 266 13.70 -1.47 8.74
C VAL A 266 13.97 0.00 9.03
N THR A 267 13.24 0.59 9.98
CA THR A 267 13.52 1.93 10.48
C THR A 267 14.69 1.92 11.49
N LYS A 268 15.37 3.04 11.66
CA LYS A 268 16.54 3.12 12.55
C LYS A 268 16.21 2.90 14.04
N ASP A 269 14.99 3.16 14.45
CA ASP A 269 14.54 3.02 15.84
C ASP A 269 13.82 1.68 16.09
N ALA A 270 13.83 0.78 15.11
CA ALA A 270 13.19 -0.53 15.20
C ALA A 270 13.82 -1.42 16.28
N PRO A 271 13.05 -2.28 16.94
CA PRO A 271 13.58 -3.25 17.89
C PRO A 271 14.48 -4.28 17.21
N GLU A 272 15.78 -4.20 17.47
CA GLU A 272 16.76 -5.19 17.01
C GLU A 272 16.93 -6.34 18.03
N PRO A 273 17.16 -7.60 17.58
CA PRO A 273 17.32 -8.03 16.18
C PRO A 273 15.99 -8.38 15.49
N ALA A 274 14.83 -8.29 16.17
CA ALA A 274 13.55 -8.81 15.70
C ALA A 274 13.11 -8.19 14.35
N ALA A 275 13.33 -6.89 14.17
CA ALA A 275 12.95 -6.20 12.92
C ALA A 275 13.78 -6.68 11.72
N GLN A 276 15.11 -6.83 11.92
CA GLN A 276 15.98 -7.35 10.87
C GLN A 276 15.69 -8.83 10.57
N ASP A 277 15.42 -9.64 11.60
CA ASP A 277 15.06 -11.05 11.43
C ASP A 277 13.76 -11.22 10.65
N PHE A 278 12.78 -10.34 10.86
CA PHE A 278 11.54 -10.34 10.07
C PHE A 278 11.78 -9.89 8.62
N LEU A 279 12.59 -8.86 8.40
CA LEU A 279 12.97 -8.43 7.06
C LEU A 279 13.72 -9.54 6.29
N ASP A 280 14.64 -10.22 6.95
CA ASP A 280 15.36 -11.36 6.39
C ASP A 280 14.41 -12.54 6.07
N PHE A 281 13.38 -12.76 6.90
CA PHE A 281 12.35 -13.75 6.66
C PHE A 281 11.54 -13.42 5.41
N ILE A 282 11.15 -12.16 5.22
CA ILE A 282 10.43 -11.71 4.00
C ILE A 282 11.22 -12.05 2.73
N TRP A 283 12.55 -11.96 2.76
CA TRP A 283 13.42 -12.30 1.63
C TRP A 283 13.89 -13.77 1.60
N SER A 284 13.55 -14.58 2.59
CA SER A 284 13.84 -16.01 2.57
C SER A 284 13.05 -16.75 1.50
N ASP A 285 13.45 -17.98 1.16
CA ASP A 285 12.69 -18.80 0.22
C ASP A 285 11.25 -19.01 0.72
N GLU A 286 11.05 -19.25 2.02
CA GLU A 286 9.73 -19.40 2.65
C GLU A 286 8.88 -18.11 2.53
N GLY A 287 9.43 -16.94 2.87
CA GLY A 287 8.73 -15.67 2.72
C GLY A 287 8.37 -15.36 1.27
N GLN A 288 9.26 -15.68 0.33
CA GLN A 288 9.02 -15.50 -1.09
C GLN A 288 8.01 -16.51 -1.68
N GLU A 289 7.95 -17.74 -1.14
CA GLU A 289 6.89 -18.71 -1.47
C GLU A 289 5.54 -18.22 -0.96
N ILE A 290 5.45 -17.64 0.25
CA ILE A 290 4.23 -17.02 0.78
C ILE A 290 3.78 -15.87 -0.15
N TRP A 291 4.68 -15.01 -0.60
CA TRP A 291 4.34 -13.96 -1.57
C TRP A 291 3.75 -14.56 -2.85
N ALA A 292 4.36 -15.60 -3.42
CA ALA A 292 3.89 -16.26 -4.64
C ALA A 292 2.52 -16.90 -4.48
N GLU A 293 2.27 -17.59 -3.36
CA GLU A 293 0.98 -18.20 -3.03
C GLU A 293 -0.15 -17.18 -2.90
N ASN A 294 0.20 -15.92 -2.61
CA ASN A 294 -0.75 -14.81 -2.52
C ASN A 294 -0.76 -13.89 -3.76
N GLY A 295 -0.32 -14.39 -4.91
CA GLY A 295 -0.42 -13.70 -6.19
C GLY A 295 0.66 -12.66 -6.47
N TYR A 296 1.69 -12.56 -5.65
CA TYR A 296 2.82 -11.64 -5.87
C TYR A 296 3.96 -12.35 -6.58
N ARG A 297 4.63 -11.64 -7.49
CA ARG A 297 5.81 -12.16 -8.20
C ARG A 297 7.03 -12.12 -7.27
N PRO A 298 7.65 -13.26 -6.92
CA PRO A 298 8.85 -13.29 -6.09
C PRO A 298 9.99 -12.46 -6.68
N VAL A 299 10.79 -11.80 -5.82
CA VAL A 299 12.05 -11.17 -6.24
C VAL A 299 13.15 -12.21 -6.46
N ASN A 300 13.03 -13.40 -5.87
CA ASN A 300 13.90 -14.51 -6.14
C ASN A 300 13.48 -15.20 -7.46
N PRO A 301 14.26 -15.04 -8.56
CA PRO A 301 13.84 -15.55 -9.87
C PRO A 301 13.72 -17.09 -9.93
N LYS A 302 14.29 -17.81 -8.96
CA LYS A 302 14.17 -19.28 -8.89
C LYS A 302 12.79 -19.73 -8.42
N LEU A 303 12.02 -18.86 -7.78
CA LEU A 303 10.70 -19.15 -7.22
C LEU A 303 9.57 -18.62 -8.11
N VAL A 304 9.87 -17.96 -9.23
CA VAL A 304 8.88 -17.50 -10.18
C VAL A 304 8.37 -18.68 -11.01
N ASP A 305 7.09 -19.01 -10.85
CA ASP A 305 6.42 -19.97 -11.76
C ASP A 305 5.85 -19.23 -12.98
N GLU A 306 6.45 -19.44 -14.15
CA GLU A 306 6.02 -18.84 -15.42
C GLU A 306 4.59 -19.23 -15.86
N LYS A 307 3.99 -20.24 -15.22
CA LYS A 307 2.59 -20.59 -15.50
C LYS A 307 1.63 -19.73 -14.68
N GLN A 308 2.03 -19.37 -13.46
CA GLN A 308 1.29 -18.47 -12.59
C GLN A 308 1.53 -17.01 -13.00
N PHE A 309 2.78 -16.68 -13.32
CA PHE A 309 3.24 -15.33 -13.61
C PHE A 309 3.92 -15.27 -14.98
N PRO A 310 3.18 -15.39 -16.09
CA PRO A 310 3.77 -15.30 -17.41
C PRO A 310 4.43 -13.94 -17.61
N THR A 311 5.66 -13.96 -18.15
CA THR A 311 6.38 -12.71 -18.46
C THR A 311 5.69 -11.99 -19.61
N PRO A 312 5.25 -10.72 -19.44
CA PRO A 312 4.72 -9.92 -20.53
C PRO A 312 5.72 -9.80 -21.69
N LYS A 313 5.22 -9.69 -22.90
CA LYS A 313 6.07 -9.65 -24.10
C LYS A 313 7.05 -8.48 -24.07
N ASP A 314 6.57 -7.31 -23.68
CA ASP A 314 7.32 -6.07 -23.58
C ASP A 314 7.18 -5.53 -22.14
N LEU A 315 8.00 -6.07 -21.22
CA LEU A 315 8.04 -5.63 -19.82
C LEU A 315 9.05 -4.50 -19.66
N PHE A 316 8.59 -3.33 -19.27
CA PHE A 316 9.44 -2.17 -19.02
C PHE A 316 9.47 -1.82 -17.52
N HIS A 317 10.43 -0.99 -17.13
CA HIS A 317 10.74 -0.68 -15.74
C HIS A 317 10.74 0.82 -15.50
N ILE A 318 10.48 1.24 -14.27
CA ILE A 318 10.54 2.67 -13.90
C ILE A 318 11.94 3.27 -14.13
N ALA A 319 12.98 2.44 -14.08
CA ALA A 319 14.36 2.83 -14.38
C ALA A 319 14.54 3.31 -15.82
N ASP A 320 13.73 2.83 -16.78
CA ASP A 320 13.77 3.24 -18.19
C ASP A 320 13.35 4.71 -18.36
N PHE A 321 12.59 5.24 -17.38
CA PHE A 321 12.18 6.65 -17.31
C PHE A 321 13.05 7.50 -16.38
N GLY A 322 14.12 6.92 -15.82
CA GLY A 322 15.07 7.61 -14.95
C GLY A 322 14.87 7.40 -13.45
N GLY A 323 13.98 6.44 -13.09
CA GLY A 323 13.69 6.10 -11.69
C GLY A 323 12.66 7.01 -11.03
N TRP A 324 12.21 6.63 -9.83
CA TRP A 324 11.12 7.32 -9.14
C TRP A 324 11.44 8.77 -8.77
N GLY A 325 12.68 9.12 -8.40
CA GLY A 325 13.03 10.51 -8.11
C GLY A 325 12.70 11.43 -9.28
N LYS A 326 13.21 11.11 -10.48
CA LYS A 326 12.91 11.88 -11.69
C LYS A 326 11.43 11.85 -12.07
N VAL A 327 10.81 10.67 -12.03
CA VAL A 327 9.39 10.51 -12.39
C VAL A 327 8.48 11.30 -11.44
N ASN A 328 8.76 11.29 -10.15
CA ASN A 328 8.00 12.10 -9.18
C ASN A 328 8.11 13.59 -9.47
N ASP A 329 9.32 14.08 -9.75
CA ASP A 329 9.55 15.51 -10.07
C ASP A 329 8.85 15.93 -11.37
N GLU A 330 8.95 15.13 -12.43
CA GLU A 330 8.44 15.50 -13.76
C GLU A 330 6.92 15.32 -13.91
N PHE A 331 6.34 14.32 -13.22
CA PHE A 331 4.95 13.93 -13.41
C PHE A 331 4.06 14.24 -12.20
N PHE A 332 4.55 14.03 -10.98
CA PHE A 332 3.73 14.01 -9.77
C PHE A 332 4.09 15.07 -8.73
N ASP A 333 5.00 16.00 -9.05
CA ASP A 333 5.16 17.20 -8.22
C ASP A 333 3.83 17.95 -8.19
N ASP A 334 3.34 18.30 -7.00
CA ASP A 334 2.00 18.84 -6.80
C ASP A 334 1.81 20.25 -7.36
N GLU A 335 2.89 20.99 -7.62
CA GLU A 335 2.87 22.33 -8.23
C GLU A 335 3.11 22.31 -9.74
N THR A 336 4.09 21.54 -10.20
CA THR A 336 4.67 21.64 -11.56
C THR A 336 4.64 20.33 -12.36
N GLY A 337 4.23 19.21 -11.75
CA GLY A 337 4.17 17.91 -12.40
C GLY A 337 3.11 17.88 -13.51
N SER A 338 3.45 17.24 -14.65
CA SER A 338 2.56 17.18 -15.81
C SER A 338 1.23 16.46 -15.52
N VAL A 339 1.24 15.44 -14.67
CA VAL A 339 0.01 14.75 -14.22
C VAL A 339 -0.77 15.65 -13.24
N ALA A 340 -0.07 16.40 -12.39
CA ALA A 340 -0.73 17.35 -11.49
C ALA A 340 -1.44 18.46 -12.26
N GLU A 341 -0.87 18.94 -13.36
CA GLU A 341 -1.53 19.92 -14.22
C GLU A 341 -2.80 19.32 -14.86
N ILE A 342 -2.72 18.09 -15.39
CA ILE A 342 -3.89 17.40 -15.97
C ILE A 342 -5.00 17.23 -14.92
N GLU A 343 -4.67 16.73 -13.73
CA GLU A 343 -5.67 16.50 -12.67
C GLU A 343 -6.31 17.80 -12.17
N LYS A 344 -5.54 18.89 -12.05
CA LYS A 344 -6.08 20.21 -11.73
C LYS A 344 -7.06 20.73 -12.79
N GLU A 345 -6.75 20.53 -14.07
CA GLU A 345 -7.65 20.88 -15.18
C GLU A 345 -8.95 20.07 -15.16
N LEU A 346 -8.88 18.79 -14.72
CA LEU A 346 -10.03 17.92 -14.54
C LEU A 346 -10.78 18.16 -13.21
N GLY A 347 -10.28 19.05 -12.35
CA GLY A 347 -10.90 19.40 -11.08
C GLY A 347 -10.65 18.38 -9.96
N VAL A 348 -9.65 17.53 -10.09
CA VAL A 348 -9.25 16.54 -9.09
C VAL A 348 -8.23 17.13 -8.12
N SER A 349 -8.31 16.74 -6.84
CA SER A 349 -7.35 17.22 -5.83
C SER A 349 -5.96 16.61 -6.05
N THR A 350 -4.95 17.48 -6.06
CA THR A 350 -3.53 17.11 -6.11
C THR A 350 -2.84 17.23 -4.74
N SER A 351 -3.59 17.59 -3.69
CA SER A 351 -3.09 17.57 -2.32
C SER A 351 -3.40 16.22 -1.70
N GLY A 352 -2.36 15.46 -1.32
CA GLY A 352 -2.47 14.23 -0.55
C GLY A 352 -2.55 14.49 0.96
#